data_6b563231e9875c57e400c1151f8b9ce3
#
_entry.id   6b563231e9875c57e400c1151f8b9ce3
#
_cell.length_a   1.000
_cell.length_b   1.000
_cell.length_c   1.000
_cell.angle_alpha   90.00
_cell.angle_beta   90.00
_cell.angle_gamma   90.00
#
_symmetry.space_group_name_H-M   'P 1'
#
loop_
_entity.id
_entity.type
_entity.pdbx_description
1 polymer ?
#
loop_
_entity_poly.entity_id
_entity_poly.type
_entity_poly.pdbx_seq_one_letter_code
_entity_poly.pdbx_strand_id
1 'polypeptide(L)'
;CEKDADGNVTVVHGTYDPETKSGSGFEGRKVKGTIHWVNIPTARQVECRLYENIVDEEKGKLNEDGSLNLNPNSLTVLHECYVEPALAEGRALDSYQFVRNGFFCVDCKDSTPEHPVFNRIVSLKSSFKLPK
;
A
#
# COMPACT_ATOMS: atom_id res chain seq x y z
N CYS A 1 17.90 6.18 18.69
CA CYS A 1 16.46 6.40 18.95
C CYS A 1 16.21 6.63 20.45
N GLU A 2 15.18 7.39 20.75
CA GLU A 2 14.69 7.58 22.11
C GLU A 2 13.53 6.64 22.37
N LYS A 3 13.38 6.22 23.62
CA LYS A 3 12.33 5.30 24.05
C LYS A 3 11.65 5.83 25.30
N ASP A 4 10.36 5.52 25.46
CA ASP A 4 9.61 5.75 26.67
C ASP A 4 9.96 4.71 27.77
N ALA A 5 9.32 4.84 28.93
CA ALA A 5 9.50 3.94 30.07
C ALA A 5 9.07 2.49 29.78
N ASP A 6 8.18 2.29 28.84
CA ASP A 6 7.65 0.99 28.40
C ASP A 6 8.48 0.35 27.27
N GLY A 7 9.54 1.06 26.80
CA GLY A 7 10.45 0.60 25.77
C GLY A 7 9.99 0.87 24.33
N ASN A 8 8.88 1.59 24.13
CA ASN A 8 8.43 1.99 22.80
C ASN A 8 9.31 3.11 22.26
N VAL A 9 9.59 3.05 20.95
CA VAL A 9 10.37 4.09 20.25
C VAL A 9 9.52 5.35 20.10
N THR A 10 9.97 6.45 20.68
CA THR A 10 9.28 7.75 20.61
C THR A 10 9.92 8.70 19.60
N VAL A 11 11.25 8.64 19.43
CA VAL A 11 11.99 9.47 18.49
C VAL A 11 13.04 8.65 17.77
N VAL A 12 13.13 8.83 16.46
CA VAL A 12 14.22 8.28 15.64
C VAL A 12 15.03 9.43 15.08
N HIS A 13 16.29 9.53 15.48
CA HIS A 13 17.25 10.48 14.93
C HIS A 13 17.87 9.88 13.67
N GLY A 14 17.90 10.64 12.60
CA GLY A 14 18.47 10.22 11.32
C GLY A 14 19.33 11.32 10.70
N THR A 15 20.26 10.92 9.86
CA THR A 15 21.03 11.83 9.00
C THR A 15 20.59 11.63 7.56
N TYR A 16 20.48 12.72 6.83
CA TYR A 16 20.16 12.70 5.41
C TYR A 16 21.45 12.73 4.57
N ASP A 17 21.56 11.80 3.64
CA ASP A 17 22.67 11.71 2.70
C ASP A 17 22.13 11.85 1.26
N PRO A 18 22.20 13.07 0.68
CA PRO A 18 21.63 13.35 -0.64
C PRO A 18 22.33 12.60 -1.78
N GLU A 19 23.58 12.18 -1.59
CA GLU A 19 24.35 11.47 -2.62
C GLU A 19 23.78 10.07 -2.90
N THR A 20 23.11 9.47 -1.91
CA THR A 20 22.54 8.11 -2.04
C THR A 20 21.18 8.07 -2.75
N LYS A 21 20.69 9.18 -3.28
CA LYS A 21 19.42 9.25 -4.01
C LYS A 21 19.43 8.29 -5.20
N SER A 22 18.31 7.56 -5.40
CA SER A 22 18.14 6.69 -6.57
C SER A 22 18.36 7.46 -7.87
N GLY A 23 19.19 6.91 -8.76
CA GLY A 23 19.53 7.54 -10.04
C GLY A 23 20.66 8.60 -9.95
N SER A 24 21.27 8.80 -8.79
CA SER A 24 22.42 9.72 -8.63
C SER A 24 23.75 9.17 -9.17
N GLY A 25 23.82 7.87 -9.48
CA GLY A 25 25.06 7.19 -9.83
C GLY A 25 25.98 6.90 -8.64
N PHE A 26 25.45 6.96 -7.41
CA PHE A 26 26.22 6.69 -6.20
C PHE A 26 26.71 5.23 -6.16
N GLU A 27 28.03 5.04 -6.14
CA GLU A 27 28.71 3.74 -6.08
C GLU A 27 29.43 3.49 -4.75
N GLY A 28 29.19 4.32 -3.75
CA GLY A 28 29.90 4.26 -2.47
C GLY A 28 29.50 3.05 -1.62
N ARG A 29 28.93 3.28 -0.44
CA ARG A 29 28.51 2.21 0.46
C ARG A 29 27.24 1.48 -0.03
N LYS A 30 27.15 0.17 0.20
CA LYS A 30 25.94 -0.60 -0.10
C LYS A 30 24.78 -0.18 0.83
N VAL A 31 23.69 0.29 0.23
CA VAL A 31 22.44 0.57 0.96
C VAL A 31 21.74 -0.76 1.23
N LYS A 32 21.51 -1.09 2.51
CA LYS A 32 20.93 -2.37 2.93
C LYS A 32 19.42 -2.47 2.76
N GLY A 33 18.73 -1.34 2.64
CA GLY A 33 17.27 -1.30 2.49
C GLY A 33 16.79 0.07 2.07
N THR A 34 15.57 0.10 1.59
CA THR A 34 14.85 1.33 1.23
C THR A 34 13.55 1.34 2.00
N ILE A 35 13.27 2.43 2.69
CA ILE A 35 11.99 2.69 3.34
C ILE A 35 11.21 3.70 2.52
N HIS A 36 9.89 3.65 2.61
CA HIS A 36 8.99 4.67 2.12
C HIS A 36 8.36 5.37 3.32
N TRP A 37 8.18 6.67 3.22
CA TRP A 37 7.58 7.48 4.28
C TRP A 37 6.86 8.68 3.68
N VAL A 38 5.91 9.23 4.42
CA VAL A 38 5.23 10.49 4.12
C VAL A 38 5.36 11.43 5.32
N ASN A 39 5.35 12.72 5.08
CA ASN A 39 5.40 13.72 6.14
C ASN A 39 3.98 13.94 6.69
N ILE A 40 3.68 13.40 7.86
CA ILE A 40 2.34 13.44 8.46
C ILE A 40 1.73 14.85 8.54
N PRO A 41 2.45 15.91 8.94
CA PRO A 41 1.88 17.26 8.96
C PRO A 41 1.31 17.77 7.64
N THR A 42 1.79 17.24 6.51
CA THR A 42 1.35 17.64 5.17
C THR A 42 0.61 16.53 4.43
N ALA A 43 0.68 15.29 4.92
CA ALA A 43 0.03 14.15 4.30
C ALA A 43 -1.50 14.29 4.29
N ARG A 44 -2.12 13.62 3.32
CA ARG A 44 -3.58 13.50 3.26
C ARG A 44 -3.97 12.09 3.69
N GLN A 45 -4.95 12.00 4.59
CA GLN A 45 -5.56 10.74 4.95
C GLN A 45 -6.46 10.27 3.81
N VAL A 46 -6.38 8.98 3.50
CA VAL A 46 -7.11 8.34 2.40
C VAL A 46 -7.56 6.95 2.80
N GLU A 47 -8.56 6.42 2.09
CA GLU A 47 -8.95 5.03 2.16
C GLU A 47 -8.23 4.22 1.08
N CYS A 48 -7.70 3.04 1.45
CA CYS A 48 -7.13 2.10 0.48
C CYS A 48 -7.90 0.79 0.53
N ARG A 49 -8.33 0.31 -0.64
CA ARG A 49 -9.04 -0.96 -0.82
C ARG A 49 -8.12 -1.99 -1.46
N LEU A 50 -7.94 -3.09 -0.77
CA LEU A 50 -7.11 -4.21 -1.20
C LEU A 50 -8.02 -5.35 -1.62
N TYR A 51 -8.05 -5.63 -2.92
CA TYR A 51 -8.87 -6.72 -3.48
C TYR A 51 -8.04 -7.98 -3.64
N GLU A 52 -8.64 -9.11 -3.32
CA GLU A 52 -8.13 -10.47 -3.52
C GLU A 52 -9.16 -11.31 -4.28
N ASN A 53 -8.83 -12.55 -4.61
CA ASN A 53 -9.76 -13.45 -5.28
C ASN A 53 -11.05 -13.61 -4.49
N ILE A 54 -12.20 -13.52 -5.17
CA ILE A 54 -13.53 -13.67 -4.56
C ILE A 54 -13.75 -15.11 -4.09
N VAL A 55 -13.16 -16.08 -4.79
CA VAL A 55 -13.29 -17.50 -4.48
C VAL A 55 -12.06 -17.97 -3.72
N ASP A 56 -12.26 -18.74 -2.66
CA ASP A 56 -11.19 -19.36 -1.88
C ASP A 56 -10.67 -20.62 -2.61
N GLU A 57 -9.65 -20.44 -3.44
CA GLU A 57 -9.07 -21.54 -4.21
C GLU A 57 -8.28 -22.55 -3.34
N GLU A 58 -7.84 -22.14 -2.15
CA GLU A 58 -7.08 -23.01 -1.24
C GLU A 58 -7.99 -24.04 -0.56
N LYS A 59 -9.23 -23.67 -0.26
CA LYS A 59 -10.23 -24.57 0.32
C LYS A 59 -11.09 -25.30 -0.74
N GLY A 60 -10.89 -24.97 -2.02
CA GLY A 60 -11.70 -25.46 -3.14
C GLY A 60 -12.76 -24.45 -3.57
N LYS A 61 -13.07 -24.46 -4.86
CA LYS A 61 -13.96 -23.46 -5.47
C LYS A 61 -15.43 -23.58 -5.05
N LEU A 62 -15.85 -24.77 -4.71
CA LEU A 62 -17.25 -25.09 -4.38
C LEU A 62 -17.34 -25.71 -2.99
N ASN A 63 -18.40 -25.38 -2.28
CA ASN A 63 -18.85 -26.04 -1.08
C ASN A 63 -19.52 -27.39 -1.43
N GLU A 64 -19.79 -28.21 -0.43
CA GLU A 64 -20.46 -29.51 -0.60
C GLU A 64 -21.88 -29.41 -1.23
N ASP A 65 -22.55 -28.27 -1.02
CA ASP A 65 -23.85 -27.94 -1.58
C ASP A 65 -23.81 -27.38 -3.02
N GLY A 66 -22.62 -27.27 -3.62
CA GLY A 66 -22.40 -26.73 -4.95
C GLY A 66 -22.36 -25.19 -5.03
N SER A 67 -22.50 -24.48 -3.93
CA SER A 67 -22.33 -23.04 -3.89
C SER A 67 -20.85 -22.66 -3.97
N LEU A 68 -20.55 -21.41 -4.40
CA LEU A 68 -19.18 -20.89 -4.41
C LEU A 68 -18.63 -20.73 -3.00
N ASN A 69 -17.42 -21.23 -2.79
CA ASN A 69 -16.69 -21.01 -1.55
C ASN A 69 -16.06 -19.61 -1.60
N LEU A 70 -16.75 -18.64 -1.00
CA LEU A 70 -16.33 -17.25 -1.02
C LEU A 70 -15.18 -16.99 -0.04
N ASN A 71 -14.19 -16.24 -0.51
CA ASN A 71 -13.08 -15.77 0.31
C ASN A 71 -13.58 -14.60 1.19
N PRO A 72 -13.66 -14.76 2.52
CA PRO A 72 -14.09 -13.69 3.41
C PRO A 72 -13.14 -12.48 3.42
N ASN A 73 -11.90 -12.68 2.97
CA ASN A 73 -10.88 -11.64 2.89
C ASN A 73 -10.70 -11.12 1.46
N SER A 74 -11.71 -11.28 0.59
CA SER A 74 -11.66 -10.79 -0.80
C SER A 74 -11.57 -9.26 -0.91
N LEU A 75 -11.93 -8.54 0.14
CA LEU A 75 -11.78 -7.10 0.27
C LEU A 75 -11.29 -6.75 1.67
N THR A 76 -10.18 -6.02 1.74
CA THR A 76 -9.69 -5.38 2.96
C THR A 76 -9.70 -3.87 2.76
N VAL A 77 -10.38 -3.15 3.66
CA VAL A 77 -10.44 -1.69 3.63
C VAL A 77 -9.54 -1.13 4.72
N LEU A 78 -8.62 -0.26 4.33
CA LEU A 78 -7.71 0.45 5.22
C LEU A 78 -8.12 1.91 5.26
N HIS A 79 -8.66 2.39 6.39
CA HIS A 79 -9.21 3.74 6.52
C HIS A 79 -8.18 4.79 6.96
N GLU A 80 -7.03 4.39 7.47
CA GLU A 80 -6.01 5.30 8.03
C GLU A 80 -4.70 5.23 7.23
N CYS A 81 -4.81 5.29 5.91
CA CYS A 81 -3.65 5.43 5.05
C CYS A 81 -3.30 6.91 4.85
N TYR A 82 -2.01 7.18 4.63
CA TYR A 82 -1.53 8.53 4.38
C TYR A 82 -0.75 8.57 3.08
N VAL A 83 -1.03 9.59 2.28
CA VAL A 83 -0.38 9.82 0.99
C VAL A 83 0.17 11.25 0.90
N GLU A 84 1.07 11.46 -0.04
CA GLU A 84 1.55 12.80 -0.38
C GLU A 84 0.38 13.68 -0.89
N PRO A 85 0.37 14.99 -0.59
CA PRO A 85 -0.74 15.88 -0.95
C PRO A 85 -1.15 15.81 -2.42
N ALA A 86 -0.18 15.70 -3.32
CA ALA A 86 -0.42 15.66 -4.76
C ALA A 86 -1.26 14.46 -5.22
N LEU A 87 -1.22 13.33 -4.49
CA LEU A 87 -2.03 12.17 -4.84
C LEU A 87 -3.51 12.36 -4.51
N ALA A 88 -3.84 13.20 -3.53
CA ALA A 88 -5.23 13.48 -3.16
C ALA A 88 -5.97 14.32 -4.22
N GLU A 89 -5.25 14.95 -5.15
CA GLU A 89 -5.79 15.70 -6.29
C GLU A 89 -6.01 14.83 -7.54
N GLY A 90 -5.75 13.53 -7.44
CA GLY A 90 -5.91 12.56 -8.54
C GLY A 90 -7.35 12.50 -9.04
N ARG A 91 -7.50 12.35 -10.35
CA ARG A 91 -8.80 12.17 -11.01
C ARG A 91 -9.22 10.70 -10.95
N ALA A 92 -10.49 10.43 -11.07
CA ALA A 92 -11.02 9.08 -11.20
C ALA A 92 -10.23 8.26 -12.24
N LEU A 93 -9.83 7.06 -11.86
CA LEU A 93 -9.02 6.11 -12.63
C LEU A 93 -7.56 6.49 -12.87
N ASP A 94 -7.07 7.63 -12.39
CA ASP A 94 -5.64 7.89 -12.38
C ASP A 94 -4.91 6.80 -11.59
N SER A 95 -3.79 6.32 -12.14
CA SER A 95 -3.05 5.20 -11.58
C SER A 95 -1.70 5.63 -11.06
N TYR A 96 -1.34 5.13 -9.88
CA TYR A 96 -0.12 5.48 -9.16
C TYR A 96 0.60 4.23 -8.65
N GLN A 97 1.92 4.31 -8.63
CA GLN A 97 2.72 3.34 -7.88
C GLN A 97 2.90 3.85 -6.44
N PHE A 98 2.30 3.16 -5.49
CA PHE A 98 2.63 3.35 -4.08
C PHE A 98 3.89 2.55 -3.79
N VAL A 99 5.03 3.26 -3.76
CA VAL A 99 6.36 2.64 -3.65
C VAL A 99 6.37 1.65 -2.48
N ARG A 100 6.81 0.41 -2.76
CA ARG A 100 6.85 -0.74 -1.84
C ARG A 100 5.50 -1.31 -1.39
N ASN A 101 4.38 -0.77 -1.85
CA ASN A 101 3.03 -1.23 -1.50
C ASN A 101 2.29 -1.86 -2.68
N GLY A 102 2.40 -1.30 -3.88
CA GLY A 102 1.71 -1.81 -5.06
C GLY A 102 1.33 -0.71 -6.03
N PHE A 103 0.48 -1.07 -6.98
CA PHE A 103 -0.12 -0.14 -7.92
C PHE A 103 -1.58 0.09 -7.55
N PHE A 104 -1.99 1.33 -7.54
CA PHE A 104 -3.31 1.75 -7.12
C PHE A 104 -3.93 2.70 -8.14
N CYS A 105 -5.25 2.71 -8.23
CA CYS A 105 -5.99 3.73 -8.98
C CYS A 105 -7.00 4.44 -8.07
N VAL A 106 -7.29 5.68 -8.42
CA VAL A 106 -8.36 6.46 -7.79
C VAL A 106 -9.71 5.80 -8.08
N ASP A 107 -10.51 5.55 -7.05
CA ASP A 107 -11.84 4.98 -7.22
C ASP A 107 -12.75 5.94 -8.00
N CYS A 108 -13.50 5.41 -8.96
CA CYS A 108 -14.32 6.24 -9.86
C CYS A 108 -15.73 6.55 -9.32
N LYS A 109 -16.12 5.91 -8.20
CA LYS A 109 -17.47 6.07 -7.62
C LYS A 109 -17.44 6.77 -6.27
N ASP A 110 -16.53 6.31 -5.40
CA ASP A 110 -16.55 6.67 -3.99
C ASP A 110 -15.50 7.72 -3.62
N SER A 111 -14.50 7.97 -4.49
CA SER A 111 -13.44 8.94 -4.22
C SER A 111 -13.97 10.37 -4.39
N THR A 112 -13.74 11.20 -3.37
CA THR A 112 -14.01 12.65 -3.40
C THR A 112 -12.77 13.43 -2.94
N PRO A 113 -12.66 14.75 -3.19
CA PRO A 113 -11.54 15.54 -2.69
C PRO A 113 -11.40 15.53 -1.17
N GLU A 114 -12.52 15.38 -0.44
CA GLU A 114 -12.56 15.32 1.02
C GLU A 114 -12.27 13.91 1.55
N HIS A 115 -12.58 12.88 0.76
CA HIS A 115 -12.41 11.48 1.09
C HIS A 115 -11.82 10.71 -0.11
N PRO A 116 -10.51 10.84 -0.37
CA PRO A 116 -9.90 10.13 -1.48
C PRO A 116 -9.85 8.61 -1.21
N VAL A 117 -10.26 7.83 -2.21
CA VAL A 117 -10.29 6.37 -2.16
C VAL A 117 -9.41 5.80 -3.26
N PHE A 118 -8.53 4.86 -2.89
CA PHE A 118 -7.63 4.18 -3.82
C PHE A 118 -7.86 2.68 -3.82
N ASN A 119 -8.05 2.12 -5.00
CA ASN A 119 -8.17 0.69 -5.23
C ASN A 119 -6.82 0.09 -5.63
N ARG A 120 -6.37 -0.95 -4.96
CA ARG A 120 -5.17 -1.68 -5.38
C ARG A 120 -5.47 -2.47 -6.67
N ILE A 121 -4.71 -2.16 -7.73
CA ILE A 121 -4.78 -2.86 -9.01
C ILE A 121 -3.98 -4.15 -8.92
N VAL A 122 -2.74 -4.06 -8.42
CA VAL A 122 -1.82 -5.20 -8.29
C VAL A 122 -0.85 -4.98 -7.14
N SER A 123 -0.57 -6.04 -6.40
CA SER A 123 0.46 -6.05 -5.36
C SER A 123 1.86 -6.19 -5.99
N LEU A 124 2.92 -5.85 -5.23
CA LEU A 124 4.30 -6.07 -5.69
C LEU A 124 4.70 -7.55 -5.75
N LYS A 125 3.98 -8.40 -5.04
CA LYS A 125 4.16 -9.86 -5.11
C LYS A 125 2.85 -10.43 -5.62
N SER A 126 2.90 -11.16 -6.72
CA SER A 126 1.72 -11.87 -7.23
C SER A 126 1.29 -12.92 -6.20
N SER A 127 0.03 -12.88 -5.78
CA SER A 127 -0.63 -13.98 -5.07
C SER A 127 -1.07 -15.07 -6.05
N PHE A 128 -1.08 -14.77 -7.35
CA PHE A 128 -1.47 -15.72 -8.39
C PHE A 128 -0.39 -16.78 -8.59
N LYS A 129 -0.75 -18.03 -8.31
CA LYS A 129 0.07 -19.21 -8.63
C LYS A 129 -0.52 -19.85 -9.88
N LEU A 130 0.28 -19.94 -10.95
CA LEU A 130 -0.12 -20.76 -12.10
C LEU A 130 -0.34 -22.20 -11.62
N PRO A 131 -1.46 -22.85 -12.00
CA PRO A 131 -1.59 -24.28 -11.79
C PRO A 131 -0.43 -25.01 -12.47
N LYS A 132 0.21 -25.92 -11.75
CA LYS A 132 1.25 -26.80 -12.29
C LYS A 132 0.66 -27.84 -13.21
#